data_56f944a2eec9fbfb3b8d31ce48e3ac9d
#
_entry.id   56f944a2eec9fbfb3b8d31ce48e3ac9d
#
_cell.length_a   1.000
_cell.length_b   1.000
_cell.length_c   1.000
_cell.angle_alpha   90.00
_cell.angle_beta   90.00
_cell.angle_gamma   90.00
#
_symmetry.space_group_name_H-M   'P 1'
#
loop_
_entity.id
_entity.type
_entity.pdbx_description
1 polymer ?
#
loop_
_entity_poly.entity_id
_entity_poly.type
_entity_poly.pdbx_seq_one_letter_code
_entity_poly.pdbx_strand_id
1 'polypeptide(L)'
;MPSGPLTGRIRVPGDKSISHRALMFGALAVGRSRISGLLEGEDVLATAAALRAMGASVERDGEDWILHGVGVGTLLQPDQALDMGNSGTSTRLLMGLIASHGITANFIGDASLSRRPMDRVIVPLSQMGAGFTPSRHGAGGGTLPLMMEGMQPAIPITYRLPVASAQVKSAVLLAALNTPGTTTVIEPVPTRDHTERMLRGFGVDIEVTQVDGERHIAITGPVDLSPCTMEVPGDPSSAAFFAVAASIVPGSDLLIENVGLNPTRDGIYRVLRQMGANIDYLEEREVGGETVADLRVCHAQLRGIDVDPAIAPSMIDEFPILFVAAAIAEGTTSTTGLEELRVKESDRLSAMAAALDRVGATVQETTDGLVIEGSSGRALAGGGPIATHLDHRIAMSMAIAGLASADGVELDTTEPIATSFPNFMALLSEAAR
;
A
#
# COMPACT_ATOMS: atom_id res chain seq x y z
N MET A 1 -10.01 21.06 -14.25
CA MET A 1 -10.26 19.61 -14.08
C MET A 1 -11.32 19.20 -15.08
N PRO A 2 -11.33 17.94 -15.59
CA PRO A 2 -12.42 17.46 -16.40
C PRO A 2 -13.73 17.54 -15.61
N SER A 3 -14.85 17.80 -16.28
CA SER A 3 -16.14 18.05 -15.63
C SER A 3 -17.28 17.17 -16.16
N GLY A 4 -16.94 16.08 -16.85
CA GLY A 4 -17.89 15.13 -17.42
C GLY A 4 -18.06 13.84 -16.60
N PRO A 5 -19.06 13.00 -16.95
CA PRO A 5 -19.20 11.67 -16.36
C PRO A 5 -17.97 10.80 -16.72
N LEU A 6 -17.59 9.92 -15.80
CA LEU A 6 -16.55 8.93 -16.08
C LEU A 6 -17.15 7.75 -16.86
N THR A 7 -16.59 7.46 -18.02
CA THR A 7 -17.09 6.42 -18.90
C THR A 7 -15.97 5.63 -19.57
N GLY A 8 -16.33 4.52 -20.19
CA GLY A 8 -15.40 3.69 -20.95
C GLY A 8 -14.72 2.65 -20.07
N ARG A 9 -13.46 2.38 -20.39
CA ARG A 9 -12.68 1.29 -19.81
C ARG A 9 -11.29 1.80 -19.47
N ILE A 10 -10.85 1.54 -18.24
CA ILE A 10 -9.52 1.93 -17.78
C ILE A 10 -8.80 0.74 -17.12
N ARG A 11 -7.48 0.81 -17.10
CA ARG A 11 -6.63 -0.08 -16.32
C ARG A 11 -5.77 0.77 -15.37
N VAL A 12 -5.89 0.51 -14.08
CA VAL A 12 -5.07 1.16 -13.06
C VAL A 12 -3.69 0.49 -12.98
N PRO A 13 -2.67 1.17 -12.44
CA PRO A 13 -1.35 0.57 -12.24
C PRO A 13 -1.41 -0.68 -11.37
N GLY A 14 -0.39 -1.53 -11.49
CA GLY A 14 -0.24 -2.72 -10.68
C GLY A 14 -0.19 -2.45 -9.18
N ASP A 15 -0.62 -3.43 -8.37
CA ASP A 15 -0.61 -3.32 -6.90
C ASP A 15 0.80 -3.04 -6.38
N LYS A 16 0.92 -1.94 -5.61
CA LYS A 16 2.19 -1.48 -5.04
C LYS A 16 2.82 -2.52 -4.12
N SER A 17 2.02 -3.13 -3.25
CA SER A 17 2.49 -4.13 -2.27
C SER A 17 2.98 -5.41 -2.93
N ILE A 18 2.31 -5.85 -4.00
CA ILE A 18 2.69 -7.00 -4.81
C ILE A 18 3.94 -6.68 -5.62
N SER A 19 4.01 -5.48 -6.22
CA SER A 19 5.16 -5.02 -7.02
C SER A 19 6.46 -5.03 -6.21
N HIS A 20 6.48 -4.50 -4.98
CA HIS A 20 7.65 -4.57 -4.11
C HIS A 20 8.10 -6.01 -3.86
N ARG A 21 7.16 -6.89 -3.54
CA ARG A 21 7.44 -8.30 -3.23
C ARG A 21 7.88 -9.09 -4.45
N ALA A 22 7.30 -8.81 -5.61
CA ALA A 22 7.69 -9.43 -6.87
C ALA A 22 9.17 -9.15 -7.19
N LEU A 23 9.63 -7.91 -6.97
CA LEU A 23 11.03 -7.55 -7.10
C LEU A 23 11.90 -8.26 -6.07
N MET A 24 11.51 -8.27 -4.78
CA MET A 24 12.29 -8.89 -3.70
C MET A 24 12.40 -10.41 -3.87
N PHE A 25 11.28 -11.08 -4.16
CA PHE A 25 11.29 -12.54 -4.33
C PHE A 25 11.99 -12.94 -5.62
N GLY A 26 11.78 -12.21 -6.72
CA GLY A 26 12.47 -12.42 -7.98
C GLY A 26 14.00 -12.22 -7.84
N ALA A 27 14.45 -11.27 -7.00
CA ALA A 27 15.87 -11.06 -6.71
C ALA A 27 16.49 -12.19 -5.87
N LEU A 28 15.69 -12.92 -5.08
CA LEU A 28 16.13 -14.08 -4.30
C LEU A 28 15.93 -15.42 -5.04
N ALA A 29 15.14 -15.48 -6.08
CA ALA A 29 14.89 -16.70 -6.84
C ALA A 29 16.06 -17.02 -7.78
N VAL A 30 16.62 -18.22 -7.71
CA VAL A 30 17.72 -18.63 -8.60
C VAL A 30 17.20 -18.90 -10.00
N GLY A 31 17.50 -18.02 -10.94
CA GLY A 31 17.07 -18.11 -12.33
C GLY A 31 16.39 -16.85 -12.83
N ARG A 32 15.62 -16.97 -13.92
CA ARG A 32 14.98 -15.85 -14.59
C ARG A 32 13.49 -15.77 -14.22
N SER A 33 13.09 -14.73 -13.53
CA SER A 33 11.69 -14.37 -13.31
C SER A 33 11.24 -13.29 -14.31
N ARG A 34 9.98 -13.37 -14.76
CA ARG A 34 9.33 -12.35 -15.61
C ARG A 34 8.10 -11.81 -14.91
N ILE A 35 8.03 -10.49 -14.77
CA ILE A 35 6.94 -9.81 -14.09
C ILE A 35 6.33 -8.80 -15.05
N SER A 36 5.04 -8.96 -15.34
CA SER A 36 4.22 -8.00 -16.11
C SER A 36 3.34 -7.17 -15.19
N GLY A 37 2.94 -5.96 -15.62
CA GLY A 37 2.04 -5.09 -14.87
C GLY A 37 2.64 -4.49 -13.61
N LEU A 38 3.95 -4.54 -13.40
CA LEU A 38 4.61 -3.96 -12.23
C LEU A 38 4.33 -2.44 -12.15
N LEU A 39 4.02 -1.94 -10.97
CA LEU A 39 3.91 -0.50 -10.73
C LEU A 39 5.28 0.19 -10.92
N GLU A 40 5.36 1.16 -11.83
CA GLU A 40 6.55 1.98 -12.04
C GLU A 40 6.50 3.31 -11.26
N GLY A 41 5.98 3.27 -10.04
CA GLY A 41 6.04 4.38 -9.11
C GLY A 41 7.41 4.48 -8.42
N GLU A 42 7.76 5.69 -7.98
CA GLU A 42 9.06 5.97 -7.35
C GLU A 42 9.40 5.02 -6.20
N ASP A 43 8.41 4.67 -5.38
CA ASP A 43 8.56 3.72 -4.27
C ASP A 43 9.06 2.35 -4.73
N VAL A 44 8.49 1.81 -5.81
CA VAL A 44 8.85 0.49 -6.35
C VAL A 44 10.19 0.55 -7.07
N LEU A 45 10.46 1.65 -7.77
CA LEU A 45 11.76 1.88 -8.43
C LEU A 45 12.90 2.00 -7.42
N ALA A 46 12.68 2.59 -6.24
CA ALA A 46 13.65 2.59 -5.15
C ALA A 46 13.97 1.17 -4.65
N THR A 47 12.97 0.28 -4.56
CA THR A 47 13.20 -1.14 -4.28
C THR A 47 14.06 -1.80 -5.34
N ALA A 48 13.77 -1.57 -6.62
CA ALA A 48 14.57 -2.13 -7.72
C ALA A 48 16.02 -1.65 -7.68
N ALA A 49 16.25 -0.37 -7.38
CA ALA A 49 17.58 0.22 -7.23
C ALA A 49 18.35 -0.42 -6.08
N ALA A 50 17.72 -0.59 -4.92
CA ALA A 50 18.33 -1.24 -3.76
C ALA A 50 18.72 -2.70 -4.05
N LEU A 51 17.86 -3.46 -4.72
CA LEU A 51 18.18 -4.85 -5.09
C LEU A 51 19.33 -4.95 -6.10
N ARG A 52 19.41 -4.01 -7.06
CA ARG A 52 20.58 -3.89 -7.96
C ARG A 52 21.86 -3.60 -7.19
N ALA A 53 21.82 -2.69 -6.22
CA ALA A 53 22.95 -2.37 -5.36
C ALA A 53 23.42 -3.58 -4.52
N MET A 54 22.54 -4.54 -4.29
CA MET A 54 22.83 -5.80 -3.59
C MET A 54 23.07 -6.98 -4.54
N GLY A 55 23.31 -6.73 -5.84
CA GLY A 55 23.81 -7.72 -6.81
C GLY A 55 22.76 -8.40 -7.68
N ALA A 56 21.47 -8.18 -7.49
CA ALA A 56 20.45 -8.74 -8.35
C ALA A 56 20.39 -8.00 -9.70
N SER A 57 20.20 -8.73 -10.82
CA SER A 57 19.86 -8.10 -12.09
C SER A 57 18.34 -7.85 -12.11
N VAL A 58 17.98 -6.60 -12.30
CA VAL A 58 16.59 -6.14 -12.40
C VAL A 58 16.48 -5.22 -13.61
N GLU A 59 15.94 -5.73 -14.71
CA GLU A 59 15.96 -5.06 -16.00
C GLU A 59 14.54 -4.91 -16.54
N ARG A 60 14.30 -3.85 -17.31
CA ARG A 60 13.07 -3.65 -18.06
C ARG A 60 13.22 -4.19 -19.47
N ASP A 61 12.26 -5.02 -19.92
CA ASP A 61 12.18 -5.58 -21.27
C ASP A 61 10.79 -5.30 -21.86
N GLY A 62 10.67 -4.23 -22.61
CA GLY A 62 9.38 -3.72 -23.09
C GLY A 62 8.48 -3.26 -21.95
N GLU A 63 7.33 -3.93 -21.77
CA GLU A 63 6.38 -3.69 -20.68
C GLU A 63 6.63 -4.60 -19.46
N ASP A 64 7.55 -5.55 -19.57
CA ASP A 64 7.87 -6.51 -18.53
C ASP A 64 9.14 -6.15 -17.78
N TRP A 65 9.26 -6.70 -16.59
CA TRP A 65 10.45 -6.67 -15.78
C TRP A 65 11.06 -8.06 -15.72
N ILE A 66 12.35 -8.16 -16.02
CA ILE A 66 13.12 -9.40 -16.00
C ILE A 66 14.08 -9.33 -14.81
N LEU A 67 14.03 -10.34 -13.96
CA LEU A 67 14.92 -10.46 -12.83
C LEU A 67 15.76 -11.73 -12.96
N HIS A 68 17.06 -11.57 -12.75
CA HIS A 68 17.97 -12.70 -12.51
C HIS A 68 18.40 -12.62 -11.05
N GLY A 69 17.79 -13.49 -10.24
CA GLY A 69 18.00 -13.49 -8.81
C GLY A 69 19.31 -14.19 -8.43
N VAL A 70 19.83 -13.77 -7.27
CA VAL A 70 21.13 -14.24 -6.75
C VAL A 70 21.02 -15.42 -5.79
N GLY A 71 19.82 -15.73 -5.32
CA GLY A 71 19.55 -16.76 -4.30
C GLY A 71 19.43 -16.18 -2.89
N VAL A 72 18.81 -16.95 -2.02
CA VAL A 72 18.71 -16.62 -0.59
C VAL A 72 20.10 -16.75 0.06
N GLY A 73 20.47 -15.78 0.88
CA GLY A 73 21.75 -15.77 1.59
C GLY A 73 22.94 -15.24 0.79
N THR A 74 22.74 -14.79 -0.46
CA THR A 74 23.83 -14.40 -1.38
C THR A 74 23.79 -12.92 -1.80
N LEU A 75 22.98 -12.11 -1.16
CA LEU A 75 22.98 -10.67 -1.40
C LEU A 75 24.34 -10.07 -1.08
N LEU A 76 24.78 -9.14 -1.93
CA LEU A 76 26.08 -8.48 -1.81
C LEU A 76 25.97 -7.25 -0.90
N GLN A 77 27.13 -6.90 -0.30
CA GLN A 77 27.29 -5.65 0.44
C GLN A 77 27.06 -4.45 -0.50
N PRO A 78 26.11 -3.56 -0.23
CA PRO A 78 25.93 -2.35 -1.04
C PRO A 78 27.09 -1.36 -0.78
N ASP A 79 27.59 -0.76 -1.86
CA ASP A 79 28.70 0.21 -1.80
C ASP A 79 28.25 1.61 -1.37
N GLN A 80 26.95 1.90 -1.45
CA GLN A 80 26.36 3.20 -1.15
C GLN A 80 25.14 3.03 -0.23
N ALA A 81 24.70 4.15 0.35
CA ALA A 81 23.46 4.17 1.11
C ALA A 81 22.28 3.81 0.19
N LEU A 82 21.35 3.04 0.71
CA LEU A 82 20.11 2.69 0.04
C LEU A 82 19.12 3.85 0.22
N ASP A 83 18.90 4.60 -0.84
CA ASP A 83 17.92 5.70 -0.83
C ASP A 83 16.52 5.15 -1.11
N MET A 84 15.67 5.29 -0.12
CA MET A 84 14.28 4.81 -0.17
C MET A 84 13.28 5.89 -0.62
N GLY A 85 13.73 7.12 -0.90
CA GLY A 85 12.85 8.24 -1.21
C GLY A 85 11.81 8.42 -0.12
N ASN A 86 10.52 8.28 -0.47
CA ASN A 86 9.39 8.33 0.47
C ASN A 86 8.88 6.92 0.89
N SER A 87 9.50 5.84 0.41
CA SER A 87 8.98 4.48 0.54
C SER A 87 9.19 3.85 1.91
N GLY A 88 8.23 3.98 2.82
CA GLY A 88 8.22 3.23 4.07
C GLY A 88 8.06 1.72 3.89
N THR A 89 7.44 1.27 2.80
CA THR A 89 7.31 -0.15 2.47
C THR A 89 8.65 -0.74 2.06
N SER A 90 9.37 -0.13 1.10
CA SER A 90 10.71 -0.56 0.70
C SER A 90 11.63 -0.68 1.89
N THR A 91 11.68 0.38 2.72
CA THR A 91 12.55 0.44 3.89
C THR A 91 12.32 -0.74 4.83
N ARG A 92 11.07 -0.93 5.29
CA ARG A 92 10.77 -1.96 6.29
C ARG A 92 10.92 -3.38 5.76
N LEU A 93 10.53 -3.64 4.51
CA LEU A 93 10.67 -4.96 3.90
C LEU A 93 12.14 -5.29 3.59
N LEU A 94 12.92 -4.33 3.07
CA LEU A 94 14.35 -4.53 2.82
C LEU A 94 15.15 -4.70 4.13
N MET A 95 14.77 -4.00 5.22
CA MET A 95 15.34 -4.30 6.54
C MET A 95 15.08 -5.77 6.92
N GLY A 96 13.86 -6.27 6.70
CA GLY A 96 13.56 -7.70 6.91
C GLY A 96 14.44 -8.62 6.06
N LEU A 97 14.54 -8.31 4.77
CA LEU A 97 15.37 -9.08 3.84
C LEU A 97 16.85 -9.13 4.27
N ILE A 98 17.42 -7.98 4.64
CA ILE A 98 18.83 -7.84 5.02
C ILE A 98 19.10 -8.46 6.40
N ALA A 99 18.10 -8.52 7.29
CA ALA A 99 18.28 -8.94 8.68
C ALA A 99 18.97 -10.31 8.86
N SER A 100 18.76 -11.22 7.91
CA SER A 100 19.36 -12.57 7.91
C SER A 100 20.55 -12.74 6.96
N HIS A 101 21.09 -11.63 6.41
CA HIS A 101 22.29 -11.62 5.57
C HIS A 101 23.44 -10.93 6.30
N GLY A 102 24.68 -11.44 6.17
CA GLY A 102 25.86 -10.87 6.83
C GLY A 102 26.39 -9.61 6.13
N ILE A 103 25.53 -8.64 5.88
CA ILE A 103 25.84 -7.38 5.20
C ILE A 103 25.41 -6.18 6.03
N THR A 104 26.05 -5.04 5.81
CA THR A 104 25.71 -3.76 6.44
C THR A 104 25.08 -2.84 5.40
N ALA A 105 23.95 -2.21 5.72
CA ALA A 105 23.28 -1.26 4.87
C ALA A 105 22.94 0.04 5.61
N ASN A 106 23.15 1.17 4.94
CA ASN A 106 22.73 2.47 5.41
C ASN A 106 21.45 2.84 4.66
N PHE A 107 20.35 3.06 5.39
CA PHE A 107 19.09 3.50 4.83
C PHE A 107 18.95 5.01 4.97
N ILE A 108 18.63 5.68 3.87
CA ILE A 108 18.28 7.10 3.84
C ILE A 108 16.92 7.27 3.14
N GLY A 109 16.33 8.44 3.30
CA GLY A 109 15.06 8.79 2.66
C GLY A 109 14.80 10.28 2.74
N ASP A 110 13.69 10.71 2.17
CA ASP A 110 13.27 12.11 2.20
C ASP A 110 12.90 12.62 3.61
N ALA A 111 12.56 13.89 3.72
CA ALA A 111 12.19 14.51 4.99
C ALA A 111 10.91 13.91 5.61
N SER A 112 9.98 13.39 4.82
CA SER A 112 8.77 12.72 5.31
C SER A 112 9.12 11.34 5.87
N LEU A 113 9.81 10.50 5.11
CA LEU A 113 10.20 9.16 5.53
C LEU A 113 11.12 9.19 6.76
N SER A 114 12.02 10.19 6.84
CA SER A 114 12.95 10.35 7.96
C SER A 114 12.29 10.69 9.30
N ARG A 115 11.01 11.03 9.31
CA ARG A 115 10.22 11.22 10.54
C ARG A 115 9.42 9.99 10.95
N ARG A 116 9.27 9.00 10.04
CA ARG A 116 8.45 7.81 10.31
C ARG A 116 9.20 6.83 11.21
N PRO A 117 8.54 6.26 12.25
CA PRO A 117 9.17 5.31 13.15
C PRO A 117 9.44 3.98 12.45
N MET A 118 10.64 3.44 12.65
CA MET A 118 11.07 2.10 12.21
C MET A 118 11.13 1.10 13.37
N ASP A 119 10.89 1.53 14.61
CA ASP A 119 10.96 0.70 15.82
C ASP A 119 10.12 -0.57 15.71
N ARG A 120 8.96 -0.50 15.03
CA ARG A 120 8.07 -1.65 14.86
C ARG A 120 8.73 -2.84 14.14
N VAL A 121 9.69 -2.59 13.23
CA VAL A 121 10.47 -3.64 12.56
C VAL A 121 11.81 -3.86 13.23
N ILE A 122 12.44 -2.83 13.80
CA ILE A 122 13.70 -2.93 14.53
C ILE A 122 13.57 -3.94 15.68
N VAL A 123 12.50 -3.87 16.46
CA VAL A 123 12.31 -4.74 17.64
C VAL A 123 12.36 -6.23 17.28
N PRO A 124 11.52 -6.78 16.38
CA PRO A 124 11.61 -8.21 16.05
C PRO A 124 12.90 -8.57 15.31
N LEU A 125 13.41 -7.72 14.43
CA LEU A 125 14.65 -8.03 13.70
C LEU A 125 15.89 -8.03 14.63
N SER A 126 15.89 -7.19 15.68
CA SER A 126 16.94 -7.26 16.72
C SER A 126 16.85 -8.56 17.53
N GLN A 127 15.67 -9.11 17.76
CA GLN A 127 15.52 -10.43 18.38
C GLN A 127 16.07 -11.55 17.48
N MET A 128 16.06 -11.35 16.16
CA MET A 128 16.69 -12.26 15.18
C MET A 128 18.19 -12.06 15.07
N GLY A 129 18.78 -11.08 15.79
CA GLY A 129 20.21 -10.82 15.87
C GLY A 129 20.72 -9.64 15.04
N ALA A 130 19.86 -8.97 14.26
CA ALA A 130 20.27 -7.80 13.50
C ALA A 130 20.63 -6.61 14.40
N GLY A 131 21.70 -5.90 14.07
CA GLY A 131 22.16 -4.69 14.74
C GLY A 131 21.58 -3.43 14.07
N PHE A 132 21.24 -2.41 14.87
CA PHE A 132 20.75 -1.12 14.37
C PHE A 132 21.48 0.02 15.07
N THR A 133 22.00 0.96 14.29
CA THR A 133 22.69 2.14 14.80
C THR A 133 22.03 3.39 14.17
N PRO A 134 21.32 4.19 14.97
CA PRO A 134 20.76 5.45 14.48
C PRO A 134 21.88 6.43 14.12
N SER A 135 21.68 7.21 13.04
CA SER A 135 22.59 8.28 12.70
C SER A 135 22.57 9.37 13.78
N ARG A 136 23.72 10.00 14.03
CA ARG A 136 23.84 11.15 14.95
C ARG A 136 23.03 12.36 14.52
N HIS A 137 22.57 12.40 13.27
CA HIS A 137 21.77 13.47 12.68
C HIS A 137 20.27 13.14 12.55
N GLY A 138 19.84 11.95 12.98
CA GLY A 138 18.44 11.56 13.00
C GLY A 138 17.66 12.21 14.14
N ALA A 139 16.33 12.21 14.04
CA ALA A 139 15.43 12.74 15.06
C ALA A 139 15.47 11.97 16.41
N GLY A 140 16.33 10.95 16.52
CA GLY A 140 16.44 10.03 17.64
C GLY A 140 15.51 8.82 17.51
N GLY A 141 15.79 7.76 18.28
CA GLY A 141 15.04 6.50 18.18
C GLY A 141 15.27 5.78 16.84
N GLY A 142 14.34 4.96 16.45
CA GLY A 142 14.39 4.18 15.20
C GLY A 142 13.92 4.94 13.96
N THR A 143 14.52 6.10 13.64
CA THR A 143 14.22 6.88 12.41
C THR A 143 15.40 6.90 11.45
N LEU A 144 15.15 7.24 10.17
CA LEU A 144 16.22 7.43 9.18
C LEU A 144 16.95 8.78 9.38
N PRO A 145 18.24 8.88 9.02
CA PRO A 145 19.13 7.83 8.50
C PRO A 145 19.46 6.76 9.54
N LEU A 146 19.52 5.49 9.10
CA LEU A 146 19.70 4.34 9.98
C LEU A 146 20.69 3.35 9.35
N MET A 147 21.72 2.97 10.09
CA MET A 147 22.60 1.87 9.72
C MET A 147 22.06 0.56 10.31
N MET A 148 22.03 -0.46 9.49
CA MET A 148 21.64 -1.82 9.86
C MET A 148 22.77 -2.78 9.55
N GLU A 149 23.05 -3.71 10.47
CA GLU A 149 23.96 -4.84 10.29
C GLU A 149 23.15 -6.13 10.43
N GLY A 150 23.07 -6.91 9.36
CA GLY A 150 22.38 -8.19 9.36
C GLY A 150 23.19 -9.27 10.06
N MET A 151 22.50 -10.31 10.54
CA MET A 151 23.09 -11.44 11.27
C MET A 151 23.02 -12.71 10.43
N GLN A 152 24.15 -13.38 10.23
CA GLN A 152 24.20 -14.67 9.54
C GLN A 152 25.09 -15.66 10.31
N PRO A 153 24.54 -16.77 10.81
CA PRO A 153 23.11 -17.16 10.76
C PRO A 153 22.25 -16.32 11.71
N ALA A 154 21.05 -15.96 11.28
CA ALA A 154 20.07 -15.29 12.12
C ALA A 154 19.37 -16.26 13.09
N ILE A 155 18.71 -15.73 14.10
CA ILE A 155 18.04 -16.50 15.17
C ILE A 155 16.56 -16.63 14.84
N PRO A 156 15.99 -17.85 14.78
CA PRO A 156 14.56 -18.02 14.58
C PRO A 156 13.78 -17.57 15.82
N ILE A 157 12.63 -16.91 15.61
CA ILE A 157 11.80 -16.37 16.69
C ILE A 157 10.33 -16.75 16.52
N THR A 158 9.58 -16.70 17.62
CA THR A 158 8.12 -16.62 17.60
C THR A 158 7.73 -15.20 18.02
N TYR A 159 7.14 -14.46 17.09
CA TYR A 159 6.80 -13.05 17.29
C TYR A 159 5.31 -12.79 17.17
N ARG A 160 4.68 -12.40 18.28
CA ARG A 160 3.28 -11.97 18.30
C ARG A 160 3.20 -10.48 18.02
N LEU A 161 2.46 -10.11 16.97
CA LEU A 161 2.30 -8.71 16.56
C LEU A 161 1.56 -7.92 17.66
N PRO A 162 2.15 -6.84 18.19
CA PRO A 162 1.49 -5.99 19.18
C PRO A 162 0.36 -5.14 18.58
N VAL A 163 0.44 -4.87 17.29
CA VAL A 163 -0.56 -4.14 16.49
C VAL A 163 -0.69 -4.80 15.12
N ALA A 164 -1.84 -4.67 14.48
CA ALA A 164 -2.08 -5.19 13.13
C ALA A 164 -1.16 -4.48 12.12
N SER A 165 -0.12 -5.15 11.63
CA SER A 165 0.85 -4.59 10.69
C SER A 165 1.38 -5.62 9.71
N ALA A 166 0.88 -5.56 8.47
CA ALA A 166 1.38 -6.41 7.39
C ALA A 166 2.87 -6.17 7.08
N GLN A 167 3.39 -4.96 7.28
CA GLN A 167 4.80 -4.63 7.04
C GLN A 167 5.71 -5.31 8.06
N VAL A 168 5.35 -5.30 9.34
CA VAL A 168 6.12 -5.99 10.40
C VAL A 168 6.09 -7.50 10.16
N LYS A 169 4.90 -8.09 9.90
CA LYS A 169 4.78 -9.49 9.50
C LYS A 169 5.70 -9.83 8.34
N SER A 170 5.60 -9.06 7.25
CA SER A 170 6.39 -9.30 6.05
C SER A 170 7.89 -9.19 6.31
N ALA A 171 8.34 -8.23 7.10
CA ALA A 171 9.75 -8.06 7.45
C ALA A 171 10.30 -9.31 8.19
N VAL A 172 9.55 -9.82 9.18
CA VAL A 172 9.95 -11.03 9.92
C VAL A 172 9.96 -12.27 9.02
N LEU A 173 8.94 -12.42 8.14
CA LEU A 173 8.88 -13.54 7.19
C LEU A 173 9.99 -13.47 6.13
N LEU A 174 10.38 -12.27 5.67
CA LEU A 174 11.52 -12.08 4.76
C LEU A 174 12.83 -12.48 5.44
N ALA A 175 13.04 -12.11 6.71
CA ALA A 175 14.21 -12.54 7.47
C ALA A 175 14.20 -14.07 7.70
N ALA A 176 13.03 -14.68 7.87
CA ALA A 176 12.89 -16.13 8.05
C ALA A 176 13.41 -16.95 6.86
N LEU A 177 13.39 -16.39 5.63
CA LEU A 177 13.81 -17.10 4.42
C LEU A 177 15.26 -17.60 4.51
N ASN A 178 16.16 -16.86 5.18
CA ASN A 178 17.57 -17.22 5.36
C ASN A 178 17.93 -17.56 6.81
N THR A 179 16.93 -17.81 7.66
CA THR A 179 17.15 -18.12 9.09
C THR A 179 17.01 -19.61 9.33
N PRO A 180 18.07 -20.31 9.86
CA PRO A 180 17.97 -21.72 10.20
C PRO A 180 16.93 -22.00 11.29
N GLY A 181 16.00 -22.90 11.02
CA GLY A 181 14.91 -23.26 11.94
C GLY A 181 13.59 -22.57 11.64
N THR A 182 12.60 -22.72 12.50
CA THR A 182 11.25 -22.24 12.29
C THR A 182 11.05 -20.88 12.93
N THR A 183 10.72 -19.88 12.11
CA THR A 183 10.26 -18.56 12.56
C THR A 183 8.75 -18.48 12.40
N THR A 184 8.06 -18.06 13.45
CA THR A 184 6.59 -17.95 13.48
C THR A 184 6.16 -16.52 13.78
N VAL A 185 5.26 -15.98 12.97
CA VAL A 185 4.54 -14.73 13.25
C VAL A 185 3.12 -15.06 13.69
N ILE A 186 2.70 -14.48 14.82
CA ILE A 186 1.33 -14.61 15.34
C ILE A 186 0.59 -13.30 15.10
N GLU A 187 -0.51 -13.37 14.35
CA GLU A 187 -1.42 -12.27 14.06
C GLU A 187 -2.72 -12.40 14.88
N PRO A 188 -2.93 -11.59 15.92
CA PRO A 188 -4.21 -11.51 16.61
C PRO A 188 -5.34 -10.96 15.72
N VAL A 189 -5.00 -10.02 14.86
CA VAL A 189 -5.89 -9.44 13.86
C VAL A 189 -5.28 -9.67 12.49
N PRO A 190 -5.97 -10.36 11.56
CA PRO A 190 -5.45 -10.64 10.23
C PRO A 190 -5.11 -9.36 9.46
N THR A 191 -3.97 -9.37 8.79
CA THR A 191 -3.52 -8.29 7.90
C THR A 191 -3.32 -8.83 6.48
N ARG A 192 -2.94 -7.94 5.53
CA ARG A 192 -2.66 -8.28 4.12
C ARG A 192 -1.75 -9.51 4.01
N ASP A 193 -2.15 -10.50 3.22
CA ASP A 193 -1.50 -11.81 3.09
C ASP A 193 -0.70 -12.01 1.79
N HIS A 194 -0.35 -10.92 1.11
CA HIS A 194 0.42 -10.97 -0.14
C HIS A 194 1.76 -11.72 0.01
N THR A 195 2.45 -11.56 1.16
CA THR A 195 3.72 -12.27 1.41
C THR A 195 3.53 -13.77 1.39
N GLU A 196 2.50 -14.26 2.08
CA GLU A 196 2.20 -15.68 2.19
C GLU A 196 1.79 -16.28 0.83
N ARG A 197 0.90 -15.58 0.11
CA ARG A 197 0.43 -16.01 -1.23
C ARG A 197 1.57 -16.05 -2.23
N MET A 198 2.33 -14.95 -2.31
CA MET A 198 3.42 -14.85 -3.28
C MET A 198 4.57 -15.80 -2.98
N LEU A 199 4.95 -16.02 -1.71
CA LEU A 199 5.98 -17.00 -1.34
C LEU A 199 5.61 -18.41 -1.81
N ARG A 200 4.33 -18.81 -1.69
CA ARG A 200 3.87 -20.08 -2.28
C ARG A 200 4.04 -20.12 -3.79
N GLY A 201 3.75 -19.00 -4.48
CA GLY A 201 3.99 -18.86 -5.93
C GLY A 201 5.47 -18.97 -6.33
N PHE A 202 6.39 -18.61 -5.44
CA PHE A 202 7.82 -18.78 -5.58
C PHE A 202 8.36 -20.11 -5.02
N GLY A 203 7.47 -21.06 -4.69
CA GLY A 203 7.81 -22.41 -4.28
C GLY A 203 8.19 -22.59 -2.81
N VAL A 204 7.98 -21.59 -1.97
CA VAL A 204 8.25 -21.67 -0.52
C VAL A 204 7.09 -22.34 0.20
N ASP A 205 7.39 -23.34 1.02
CA ASP A 205 6.42 -23.93 1.94
C ASP A 205 6.23 -22.98 3.14
N ILE A 206 5.03 -22.41 3.22
CA ILE A 206 4.63 -21.51 4.30
C ILE A 206 3.37 -22.05 4.97
N GLU A 207 3.51 -22.37 6.22
CA GLU A 207 2.40 -22.90 7.03
C GLU A 207 1.56 -21.76 7.60
N VAL A 208 0.24 -21.85 7.47
CA VAL A 208 -0.70 -20.90 8.05
C VAL A 208 -1.77 -21.67 8.80
N THR A 209 -1.79 -21.54 10.13
CA THR A 209 -2.72 -22.24 11.02
C THR A 209 -3.51 -21.26 11.88
N GLN A 210 -4.63 -21.71 12.42
CA GLN A 210 -5.43 -20.96 13.41
C GLN A 210 -5.25 -21.64 14.77
N VAL A 211 -4.81 -20.88 15.76
CA VAL A 211 -4.66 -21.35 17.14
C VAL A 211 -5.30 -20.33 18.07
N ASP A 212 -6.27 -20.76 18.86
CA ASP A 212 -6.99 -19.90 19.82
C ASP A 212 -7.58 -18.61 19.20
N GLY A 213 -7.98 -18.67 17.91
CA GLY A 213 -8.53 -17.53 17.16
C GLY A 213 -7.48 -16.61 16.57
N GLU A 214 -6.20 -16.84 16.81
CA GLU A 214 -5.08 -16.09 16.23
C GLU A 214 -4.48 -16.84 15.03
N ARG A 215 -3.97 -16.09 14.06
CA ARG A 215 -3.36 -16.65 12.86
C ARG A 215 -1.85 -16.82 13.08
N HIS A 216 -1.35 -18.04 12.95
CA HIS A 216 0.06 -18.39 13.05
C HIS A 216 0.61 -18.65 11.66
N ILE A 217 1.66 -17.92 11.28
CA ILE A 217 2.33 -18.02 9.98
C ILE A 217 3.78 -18.43 10.24
N ALA A 218 4.19 -19.58 9.72
CA ALA A 218 5.50 -20.15 9.99
C ALA A 218 6.27 -20.45 8.69
N ILE A 219 7.57 -20.17 8.73
CA ILE A 219 8.55 -20.56 7.70
C ILE A 219 9.68 -21.29 8.40
N THR A 220 10.05 -22.45 7.87
CA THR A 220 11.26 -23.18 8.29
C THR A 220 12.35 -22.96 7.24
N GLY A 221 13.31 -22.12 7.59
CA GLY A 221 14.45 -21.76 6.72
C GLY A 221 15.74 -22.54 7.04
N PRO A 222 16.79 -22.36 6.22
CA PRO A 222 16.80 -21.58 4.99
C PRO A 222 15.98 -22.23 3.87
N VAL A 223 15.43 -21.41 2.97
CA VAL A 223 14.62 -21.87 1.84
C VAL A 223 15.20 -21.40 0.51
N ASP A 224 14.93 -22.14 -0.57
CA ASP A 224 15.21 -21.70 -1.93
C ASP A 224 13.92 -21.19 -2.59
N LEU A 225 14.04 -20.10 -3.34
CA LEU A 225 12.96 -19.58 -4.16
C LEU A 225 13.12 -20.01 -5.62
N SER A 226 12.04 -20.45 -6.21
CA SER A 226 11.95 -20.79 -7.63
C SER A 226 11.56 -19.56 -8.46
N PRO A 227 12.17 -19.32 -9.63
CA PRO A 227 11.77 -18.24 -10.51
C PRO A 227 10.37 -18.49 -11.08
N CYS A 228 9.63 -17.43 -11.33
CA CYS A 228 8.29 -17.54 -11.87
C CYS A 228 8.00 -16.49 -12.95
N THR A 229 6.94 -16.72 -13.70
CA THR A 229 6.28 -15.70 -14.54
C THR A 229 4.99 -15.31 -13.86
N MET A 230 4.82 -14.01 -13.56
CA MET A 230 3.63 -13.51 -12.91
C MET A 230 3.15 -12.19 -13.51
N GLU A 231 1.86 -11.98 -13.46
CA GLU A 231 1.23 -10.69 -13.71
C GLU A 231 0.84 -10.05 -12.37
N VAL A 232 1.17 -8.76 -12.19
CA VAL A 232 0.72 -7.97 -11.04
C VAL A 232 -0.68 -7.44 -11.35
N PRO A 233 -1.70 -7.77 -10.56
CA PRO A 233 -3.04 -7.25 -10.75
C PRO A 233 -3.09 -5.74 -10.47
N GLY A 234 -4.11 -5.06 -11.00
CA GLY A 234 -4.38 -3.65 -10.72
C GLY A 234 -4.57 -3.40 -9.22
N ASP A 235 -3.99 -2.31 -8.74
CA ASP A 235 -4.01 -1.94 -7.32
C ASP A 235 -5.43 -1.58 -6.87
N PRO A 236 -6.03 -2.29 -5.89
CA PRO A 236 -7.35 -1.96 -5.37
C PRO A 236 -7.42 -0.56 -4.75
N SER A 237 -6.32 -0.05 -4.17
CA SER A 237 -6.26 1.32 -3.66
C SER A 237 -6.34 2.34 -4.78
N SER A 238 -5.63 2.10 -5.90
CA SER A 238 -5.67 2.96 -7.08
C SER A 238 -7.04 2.93 -7.75
N ALA A 239 -7.66 1.75 -7.86
CA ALA A 239 -8.99 1.59 -8.40
C ALA A 239 -10.08 2.26 -7.54
N ALA A 240 -9.87 2.34 -6.22
CA ALA A 240 -10.82 2.97 -5.30
C ALA A 240 -11.08 4.46 -5.62
N PHE A 241 -10.07 5.21 -6.09
CA PHE A 241 -10.26 6.61 -6.50
C PHE A 241 -11.24 6.72 -7.67
N PHE A 242 -11.11 5.85 -8.66
CA PHE A 242 -12.00 5.81 -9.82
C PHE A 242 -13.38 5.23 -9.48
N ALA A 243 -13.44 4.25 -8.57
CA ALA A 243 -14.70 3.70 -8.10
C ALA A 243 -15.52 4.75 -7.35
N VAL A 244 -14.89 5.55 -6.48
CA VAL A 244 -15.56 6.67 -5.81
C VAL A 244 -15.95 7.73 -6.84
N ALA A 245 -15.04 8.15 -7.73
CA ALA A 245 -15.35 9.13 -8.76
C ALA A 245 -16.57 8.73 -9.59
N ALA A 246 -16.62 7.49 -10.09
CA ALA A 246 -17.75 7.00 -10.88
C ALA A 246 -19.04 6.90 -10.03
N SER A 247 -18.93 6.58 -8.73
CA SER A 247 -20.10 6.52 -7.84
C SER A 247 -20.71 7.89 -7.59
N ILE A 248 -19.90 8.97 -7.45
CA ILE A 248 -20.39 10.30 -7.05
C ILE A 248 -20.66 11.26 -8.23
N VAL A 249 -20.11 11.02 -9.42
CA VAL A 249 -20.29 11.89 -10.59
C VAL A 249 -21.47 11.40 -11.43
N PRO A 250 -22.55 12.20 -11.57
CA PRO A 250 -23.74 11.80 -12.29
C PRO A 250 -23.50 11.40 -13.74
N GLY A 251 -24.13 10.31 -14.17
CA GLY A 251 -24.03 9.78 -15.54
C GLY A 251 -22.82 8.89 -15.78
N SER A 252 -22.00 8.61 -14.78
CA SER A 252 -20.84 7.72 -14.90
C SER A 252 -21.23 6.26 -15.05
N ASP A 253 -20.51 5.54 -15.93
CA ASP A 253 -20.51 4.09 -16.13
C ASP A 253 -19.09 3.68 -16.58
N LEU A 254 -18.26 3.28 -15.62
CA LEU A 254 -16.84 3.03 -15.82
C LEU A 254 -16.51 1.56 -15.54
N LEU A 255 -15.75 0.96 -16.44
CA LEU A 255 -15.16 -0.36 -16.25
C LEU A 255 -13.68 -0.23 -15.87
N ILE A 256 -13.31 -0.72 -14.68
CA ILE A 256 -11.93 -0.75 -14.18
C ILE A 256 -11.43 -2.19 -14.26
N GLU A 257 -10.49 -2.46 -15.15
CA GLU A 257 -10.07 -3.83 -15.49
C GLU A 257 -9.03 -4.39 -14.53
N ASN A 258 -9.09 -5.71 -14.32
CA ASN A 258 -8.09 -6.53 -13.64
C ASN A 258 -7.72 -6.06 -12.23
N VAL A 259 -8.70 -5.65 -11.44
CA VAL A 259 -8.48 -5.13 -10.07
C VAL A 259 -8.32 -6.27 -9.09
N GLY A 260 -7.31 -6.19 -8.23
CA GLY A 260 -7.11 -7.14 -7.11
C GLY A 260 -8.27 -7.08 -6.10
N LEU A 261 -8.83 -8.24 -5.77
CA LEU A 261 -9.92 -8.42 -4.80
C LEU A 261 -9.51 -9.32 -3.65
N ASN A 262 -8.28 -9.22 -3.20
CA ASN A 262 -7.85 -9.92 -2.00
C ASN A 262 -8.78 -9.55 -0.82
N PRO A 263 -9.38 -10.52 -0.10
CA PRO A 263 -10.31 -10.26 1.01
C PRO A 263 -9.72 -9.39 2.14
N THR A 264 -8.39 -9.29 2.21
CA THR A 264 -7.70 -8.41 3.16
C THR A 264 -7.49 -6.98 2.62
N ARG A 265 -7.98 -6.67 1.40
CA ARG A 265 -7.81 -5.41 0.68
C ARG A 265 -9.09 -4.85 0.06
N ASP A 266 -10.21 -5.58 0.10
CA ASP A 266 -11.46 -5.23 -0.56
C ASP A 266 -12.41 -4.37 0.30
N GLY A 267 -11.98 -3.99 1.50
CA GLY A 267 -12.81 -3.29 2.48
C GLY A 267 -13.52 -2.05 1.92
N ILE A 268 -12.83 -1.24 1.12
CA ILE A 268 -13.42 -0.05 0.49
C ILE A 268 -14.64 -0.38 -0.38
N TYR A 269 -14.56 -1.44 -1.18
CA TYR A 269 -15.67 -1.82 -2.07
C TYR A 269 -16.86 -2.36 -1.29
N ARG A 270 -16.61 -3.07 -0.17
CA ARG A 270 -17.66 -3.52 0.75
C ARG A 270 -18.35 -2.33 1.41
N VAL A 271 -17.60 -1.34 1.88
CA VAL A 271 -18.14 -0.12 2.49
C VAL A 271 -18.91 0.71 1.47
N LEU A 272 -18.38 0.92 0.27
CA LEU A 272 -19.08 1.64 -0.80
C LEU A 272 -20.41 0.97 -1.16
N ARG A 273 -20.46 -0.36 -1.24
CA ARG A 273 -21.71 -1.10 -1.46
C ARG A 273 -22.70 -0.94 -0.31
N GLN A 274 -22.23 -0.91 0.95
CA GLN A 274 -23.09 -0.60 2.11
C GLN A 274 -23.65 0.81 2.04
N MET A 275 -22.86 1.76 1.51
CA MET A 275 -23.32 3.13 1.23
C MET A 275 -24.30 3.20 0.03
N GLY A 276 -24.52 2.11 -0.70
CA GLY A 276 -25.41 2.04 -1.85
C GLY A 276 -24.74 2.25 -3.22
N ALA A 277 -23.42 2.20 -3.30
CA ALA A 277 -22.71 2.27 -4.58
C ALA A 277 -23.08 1.09 -5.50
N ASN A 278 -23.25 1.38 -6.78
CA ASN A 278 -23.53 0.40 -7.81
C ASN A 278 -22.21 -0.12 -8.39
N ILE A 279 -21.68 -1.21 -7.80
CA ILE A 279 -20.41 -1.85 -8.16
C ILE A 279 -20.67 -3.33 -8.47
N ASP A 280 -20.45 -3.74 -9.72
CA ASP A 280 -20.50 -5.12 -10.17
C ASP A 280 -19.08 -5.68 -10.33
N TYR A 281 -18.86 -6.92 -9.88
CA TYR A 281 -17.65 -7.70 -10.15
C TYR A 281 -17.89 -8.58 -11.36
N LEU A 282 -17.13 -8.36 -12.42
CA LEU A 282 -17.23 -9.09 -13.65
C LEU A 282 -15.96 -9.94 -13.85
N GLU A 283 -16.11 -11.09 -14.49
CA GLU A 283 -14.99 -11.95 -14.88
C GLU A 283 -14.02 -12.26 -13.74
N GLU A 284 -14.56 -12.65 -12.57
CA GLU A 284 -13.73 -13.06 -11.44
C GLU A 284 -12.82 -14.24 -11.84
N ARG A 285 -11.51 -14.10 -11.54
CA ARG A 285 -10.46 -15.05 -11.91
C ARG A 285 -9.29 -14.98 -10.96
N GLU A 286 -8.32 -15.88 -11.10
CA GLU A 286 -7.06 -15.81 -10.37
C GLU A 286 -5.92 -15.36 -11.29
N VAL A 287 -5.10 -14.41 -10.80
CA VAL A 287 -3.90 -13.89 -11.45
C VAL A 287 -2.78 -13.80 -10.42
N GLY A 288 -1.67 -14.49 -10.66
CA GLY A 288 -0.52 -14.46 -9.75
C GLY A 288 -0.80 -14.95 -8.31
N GLY A 289 -1.83 -15.81 -8.12
CA GLY A 289 -2.27 -16.27 -6.80
C GLY A 289 -3.19 -15.31 -6.05
N GLU A 290 -3.63 -14.24 -6.71
CA GLU A 290 -4.59 -13.25 -6.18
C GLU A 290 -5.92 -13.35 -6.95
N THR A 291 -7.02 -13.21 -6.22
CA THR A 291 -8.35 -13.07 -6.84
C THR A 291 -8.46 -11.68 -7.48
N VAL A 292 -8.90 -11.61 -8.71
CA VAL A 292 -9.12 -10.37 -9.45
C VAL A 292 -10.48 -10.36 -10.14
N ALA A 293 -11.00 -9.18 -10.39
CA ALA A 293 -12.17 -8.98 -11.25
C ALA A 293 -12.07 -7.66 -12.01
N ASP A 294 -12.93 -7.51 -13.00
CA ASP A 294 -13.20 -6.23 -13.62
C ASP A 294 -14.34 -5.56 -12.85
N LEU A 295 -14.12 -4.34 -12.39
CA LEU A 295 -15.10 -3.57 -11.60
C LEU A 295 -15.91 -2.67 -12.53
N ARG A 296 -17.18 -2.93 -12.74
CA ARG A 296 -18.08 -1.96 -13.36
C ARG A 296 -18.72 -1.10 -12.29
N VAL A 297 -18.51 0.20 -12.36
CA VAL A 297 -19.03 1.17 -11.39
C VAL A 297 -19.90 2.19 -12.08
N CYS A 298 -21.17 2.26 -11.68
CA CYS A 298 -22.12 3.24 -12.17
C CYS A 298 -22.43 4.26 -11.07
N HIS A 299 -22.79 5.49 -11.48
CA HIS A 299 -23.26 6.51 -10.54
C HIS A 299 -24.44 6.01 -9.70
N ALA A 300 -24.41 6.33 -8.41
CA ALA A 300 -25.45 5.99 -7.45
C ALA A 300 -25.60 7.08 -6.38
N GLN A 301 -26.81 7.20 -5.82
CA GLN A 301 -27.04 8.03 -4.64
C GLN A 301 -26.49 7.32 -3.41
N LEU A 302 -25.33 7.77 -2.93
CA LEU A 302 -24.72 7.22 -1.72
C LEU A 302 -25.44 7.67 -0.46
N ARG A 303 -25.41 6.84 0.59
CA ARG A 303 -25.94 7.14 1.92
C ARG A 303 -24.86 7.04 2.97
N GLY A 304 -24.91 7.93 3.95
CA GLY A 304 -24.04 7.89 5.12
C GLY A 304 -24.30 6.64 5.96
N ILE A 305 -23.24 6.13 6.57
CA ILE A 305 -23.27 4.94 7.44
C ILE A 305 -22.31 5.11 8.61
N ASP A 306 -22.54 4.33 9.66
CA ASP A 306 -21.53 4.08 10.68
C ASP A 306 -20.62 2.97 10.21
N VAL A 307 -19.33 3.29 9.95
CA VAL A 307 -18.36 2.33 9.44
C VAL A 307 -17.86 1.46 10.58
N ASP A 308 -18.02 0.13 10.45
CA ASP A 308 -17.49 -0.81 11.44
C ASP A 308 -15.95 -0.69 11.53
N PRO A 309 -15.39 -0.33 12.69
CA PRO A 309 -13.94 -0.19 12.86
C PRO A 309 -13.17 -1.49 12.59
N ALA A 310 -13.80 -2.65 12.70
CA ALA A 310 -13.16 -3.94 12.39
C ALA A 310 -12.75 -4.06 10.91
N ILE A 311 -13.33 -3.24 10.01
CA ILE A 311 -12.95 -3.25 8.59
C ILE A 311 -11.66 -2.48 8.31
N ALA A 312 -11.22 -1.60 9.23
CA ALA A 312 -10.11 -0.68 9.01
C ALA A 312 -8.82 -1.36 8.50
N PRO A 313 -8.37 -2.52 9.00
CA PRO A 313 -7.17 -3.17 8.49
C PRO A 313 -7.23 -3.52 7.00
N SER A 314 -8.43 -3.78 6.45
CA SER A 314 -8.62 -4.16 5.05
C SER A 314 -8.73 -2.96 4.09
N MET A 315 -8.80 -1.73 4.60
CA MET A 315 -8.95 -0.52 3.79
C MET A 315 -8.35 0.74 4.43
N ILE A 316 -7.38 0.59 5.33
CA ILE A 316 -6.82 1.72 6.08
C ILE A 316 -6.31 2.85 5.18
N ASP A 317 -5.76 2.49 4.03
CA ASP A 317 -5.20 3.45 3.08
C ASP A 317 -6.26 4.09 2.17
N GLU A 318 -7.49 3.57 2.13
CA GLU A 318 -8.60 4.04 1.30
C GLU A 318 -9.57 4.99 2.06
N PHE A 319 -9.39 5.20 3.37
CA PHE A 319 -10.22 6.15 4.12
C PHE A 319 -10.19 7.58 3.57
N PRO A 320 -9.06 8.13 3.09
CA PRO A 320 -9.08 9.47 2.49
C PRO A 320 -10.08 9.61 1.34
N ILE A 321 -10.14 8.63 0.44
CA ILE A 321 -11.11 8.67 -0.66
C ILE A 321 -12.55 8.31 -0.21
N LEU A 322 -12.71 7.46 0.82
CA LEU A 322 -14.01 7.21 1.43
C LEU A 322 -14.59 8.50 2.04
N PHE A 323 -13.78 9.35 2.66
CA PHE A 323 -14.24 10.62 3.22
C PHE A 323 -14.79 11.56 2.14
N VAL A 324 -14.25 11.50 0.91
CA VAL A 324 -14.84 12.23 -0.24
C VAL A 324 -16.20 11.66 -0.62
N ALA A 325 -16.34 10.33 -0.69
CA ALA A 325 -17.64 9.69 -0.92
C ALA A 325 -18.67 10.08 0.16
N ALA A 326 -18.24 10.09 1.43
CA ALA A 326 -19.06 10.49 2.57
C ALA A 326 -19.54 11.95 2.47
N ALA A 327 -18.67 12.87 2.01
CA ALA A 327 -19.02 14.29 1.85
C ALA A 327 -20.10 14.54 0.79
N ILE A 328 -20.32 13.62 -0.15
CA ILE A 328 -21.34 13.70 -1.20
C ILE A 328 -22.60 12.88 -0.84
N ALA A 329 -22.51 11.92 0.07
CA ALA A 329 -23.59 11.03 0.45
C ALA A 329 -24.80 11.77 1.05
N GLU A 330 -25.93 11.09 1.18
CA GLU A 330 -27.08 11.53 1.95
C GLU A 330 -26.95 11.11 3.42
N GLY A 331 -27.08 12.05 4.36
CA GLY A 331 -26.96 11.78 5.80
C GLY A 331 -25.53 11.84 6.31
N THR A 332 -25.28 11.23 7.46
CA THR A 332 -24.01 11.31 8.17
C THR A 332 -23.21 10.01 8.05
N THR A 333 -21.91 10.11 7.80
CA THR A 333 -20.97 8.98 7.91
C THR A 333 -20.09 9.19 9.12
N SER A 334 -19.96 8.17 9.98
CA SER A 334 -19.03 8.17 11.11
C SER A 334 -17.98 7.07 10.97
N THR A 335 -16.76 7.38 11.41
CA THR A 335 -15.64 6.44 11.43
C THR A 335 -14.90 6.53 12.74
N THR A 336 -14.37 5.41 13.24
CA THR A 336 -13.56 5.30 14.46
C THR A 336 -12.46 4.24 14.30
N GLY A 337 -11.50 4.19 15.23
CA GLY A 337 -10.43 3.18 15.21
C GLY A 337 -9.38 3.42 14.13
N LEU A 338 -9.16 4.67 13.74
CA LEU A 338 -8.29 5.05 12.61
C LEU A 338 -7.00 5.75 13.06
N GLU A 339 -6.54 5.54 14.29
CA GLU A 339 -5.32 6.20 14.83
C GLU A 339 -4.08 5.93 13.96
N GLU A 340 -4.04 4.80 13.27
CA GLU A 340 -2.94 4.46 12.34
C GLU A 340 -2.81 5.48 11.18
N LEU A 341 -3.88 6.19 10.81
CA LEU A 341 -3.85 7.25 9.80
C LEU A 341 -3.05 8.47 10.23
N ARG A 342 -2.88 8.70 11.54
CA ARG A 342 -2.14 9.86 12.07
C ARG A 342 -0.62 9.74 11.92
N VAL A 343 -0.11 8.52 11.70
CA VAL A 343 1.33 8.21 11.59
C VAL A 343 1.74 7.71 10.20
N LYS A 344 0.95 8.04 9.19
CA LYS A 344 1.25 7.73 7.78
C LYS A 344 2.19 8.80 7.18
N GLU A 345 2.07 9.07 5.89
CA GLU A 345 2.82 10.11 5.16
C GLU A 345 2.58 11.51 5.74
N SER A 346 1.35 11.73 6.20
CA SER A 346 0.87 12.88 6.97
C SER A 346 -0.06 12.39 8.08
N ASP A 347 -0.51 13.28 8.97
CA ASP A 347 -1.72 13.01 9.77
C ASP A 347 -2.93 13.11 8.84
N ARG A 348 -3.31 11.96 8.25
CA ARG A 348 -4.37 11.88 7.24
C ARG A 348 -5.75 12.26 7.78
N LEU A 349 -6.01 12.09 9.08
CA LEU A 349 -7.28 12.50 9.67
C LEU A 349 -7.38 14.03 9.67
N SER A 350 -6.41 14.71 10.27
CA SER A 350 -6.40 16.17 10.31
C SER A 350 -6.29 16.81 8.92
N ALA A 351 -5.46 16.22 8.02
CA ALA A 351 -5.31 16.70 6.66
C ALA A 351 -6.62 16.61 5.86
N MET A 352 -7.33 15.48 5.93
CA MET A 352 -8.61 15.31 5.23
C MET A 352 -9.72 16.16 5.86
N ALA A 353 -9.77 16.29 7.19
CA ALA A 353 -10.74 17.17 7.84
C ALA A 353 -10.59 18.61 7.36
N ALA A 354 -9.35 19.15 7.38
CA ALA A 354 -9.07 20.49 6.91
C ALA A 354 -9.34 20.67 5.40
N ALA A 355 -8.99 19.67 4.57
CA ALA A 355 -9.20 19.73 3.13
C ALA A 355 -10.71 19.71 2.76
N LEU A 356 -11.50 18.87 3.43
CA LEU A 356 -12.94 18.78 3.22
C LEU A 356 -13.69 20.04 3.71
N ASP A 357 -13.32 20.57 4.88
CA ASP A 357 -13.86 21.84 5.39
C ASP A 357 -13.58 22.97 4.38
N ARG A 358 -12.36 23.03 3.84
CA ARG A 358 -11.95 24.03 2.86
C ARG A 358 -12.78 24.03 1.58
N VAL A 359 -13.29 22.88 1.15
CA VAL A 359 -14.17 22.75 -0.03
C VAL A 359 -15.65 22.81 0.31
N GLY A 360 -15.99 23.14 1.56
CA GLY A 360 -17.36 23.39 2.01
C GLY A 360 -18.13 22.14 2.47
N ALA A 361 -17.43 21.05 2.81
CA ALA A 361 -18.07 19.92 3.49
C ALA A 361 -18.17 20.18 5.00
N THR A 362 -19.21 19.63 5.65
CA THR A 362 -19.35 19.67 7.11
C THR A 362 -18.64 18.46 7.70
N VAL A 363 -17.54 18.69 8.39
CA VAL A 363 -16.71 17.63 8.95
C VAL A 363 -16.32 17.93 10.40
N GLN A 364 -16.37 16.91 11.25
CA GLN A 364 -15.88 16.95 12.63
C GLN A 364 -14.79 15.91 12.82
N GLU A 365 -13.58 16.35 13.15
CA GLU A 365 -12.49 15.48 13.53
C GLU A 365 -12.68 14.97 14.96
N THR A 366 -12.44 13.67 15.17
CA THR A 366 -12.37 13.03 16.49
C THR A 366 -10.94 12.55 16.76
N THR A 367 -10.69 11.97 17.93
CA THR A 367 -9.36 11.43 18.28
C THR A 367 -8.90 10.36 17.30
N ASP A 368 -9.82 9.54 16.80
CA ASP A 368 -9.56 8.30 16.07
C ASP A 368 -10.41 8.15 14.79
N GLY A 369 -10.99 9.23 14.27
CA GLY A 369 -11.82 9.17 13.08
C GLY A 369 -12.38 10.52 12.64
N LEU A 370 -13.34 10.49 11.73
CA LEU A 370 -14.11 11.65 11.25
C LEU A 370 -15.59 11.36 11.30
N VAL A 371 -16.37 12.41 11.58
CA VAL A 371 -17.84 12.45 11.37
C VAL A 371 -18.10 13.46 10.26
N ILE A 372 -18.73 13.01 9.17
CA ILE A 372 -18.93 13.81 7.96
C ILE A 372 -20.43 13.85 7.65
N GLU A 373 -21.00 15.06 7.58
CA GLU A 373 -22.35 15.28 7.11
C GLU A 373 -22.33 15.47 5.59
N GLY A 374 -22.97 14.58 4.87
CA GLY A 374 -22.93 14.57 3.42
C GLY A 374 -23.87 15.63 2.80
N SER A 375 -23.52 16.06 1.60
CA SER A 375 -24.25 17.12 0.87
C SER A 375 -25.54 16.65 0.19
N SER A 376 -25.90 15.37 0.31
CA SER A 376 -27.06 14.73 -0.36
C SER A 376 -26.98 14.85 -1.89
N GLY A 377 -25.82 14.60 -2.46
CA GLY A 377 -25.56 14.66 -3.89
C GLY A 377 -25.40 16.08 -4.47
N ARG A 378 -25.45 17.12 -3.62
CA ARG A 378 -25.15 18.49 -4.06
C ARG A 378 -23.65 18.68 -4.21
N ALA A 379 -23.23 19.43 -5.23
CA ALA A 379 -21.86 19.80 -5.41
C ALA A 379 -21.31 20.53 -4.18
N LEU A 380 -20.08 20.20 -3.78
CA LEU A 380 -19.33 20.98 -2.80
C LEU A 380 -18.99 22.36 -3.38
N ALA A 381 -18.64 23.32 -2.54
CA ALA A 381 -18.26 24.66 -3.03
C ALA A 381 -16.98 24.55 -3.90
N GLY A 382 -15.99 23.84 -3.43
CA GLY A 382 -14.71 23.76 -4.11
C GLY A 382 -13.76 24.91 -3.72
N GLY A 383 -12.75 25.15 -4.55
CA GLY A 383 -11.76 26.19 -4.36
C GLY A 383 -10.39 25.66 -3.92
N GLY A 384 -9.57 26.51 -3.36
CA GLY A 384 -8.18 26.16 -2.97
C GLY A 384 -7.38 27.39 -2.52
N PRO A 385 -6.05 27.27 -2.40
CA PRO A 385 -5.29 26.02 -2.49
C PRO A 385 -5.55 25.05 -1.32
N ILE A 386 -5.54 23.75 -1.64
CA ILE A 386 -5.63 22.67 -0.66
C ILE A 386 -4.21 22.18 -0.34
N ALA A 387 -3.86 22.17 0.93
CA ALA A 387 -2.58 21.61 1.39
C ALA A 387 -2.60 20.08 1.31
N THR A 388 -1.76 19.52 0.47
CA THR A 388 -1.64 18.06 0.30
C THR A 388 -0.69 17.44 1.31
N HIS A 389 0.10 18.22 2.03
CA HIS A 389 1.11 17.77 2.98
C HIS A 389 2.12 16.78 2.40
N LEU A 390 2.39 16.85 1.09
CA LEU A 390 3.19 15.89 0.32
C LEU A 390 2.65 14.45 0.41
N ASP A 391 1.35 14.27 0.68
CA ASP A 391 0.68 12.98 0.74
C ASP A 391 -0.13 12.74 -0.55
N HIS A 392 0.31 11.74 -1.32
CA HIS A 392 -0.32 11.37 -2.59
C HIS A 392 -1.81 11.01 -2.45
N ARG A 393 -2.23 10.44 -1.30
CA ARG A 393 -3.64 10.05 -1.09
C ARG A 393 -4.53 11.26 -0.82
N ILE A 394 -4.02 12.25 -0.10
CA ILE A 394 -4.72 13.53 0.06
C ILE A 394 -4.87 14.20 -1.30
N ALA A 395 -3.77 14.30 -2.07
CA ALA A 395 -3.76 14.92 -3.40
C ALA A 395 -4.77 14.25 -4.35
N MET A 396 -4.76 12.91 -4.47
CA MET A 396 -5.69 12.16 -5.33
C MET A 396 -7.14 12.27 -4.84
N SER A 397 -7.38 12.17 -3.52
CA SER A 397 -8.73 12.28 -2.97
C SER A 397 -9.34 13.66 -3.26
N MET A 398 -8.58 14.72 -3.07
CA MET A 398 -9.07 16.07 -3.33
C MET A 398 -9.18 16.38 -4.83
N ALA A 399 -8.37 15.76 -5.68
CA ALA A 399 -8.59 15.79 -7.13
C ALA A 399 -9.94 15.17 -7.52
N ILE A 400 -10.32 14.04 -6.91
CA ILE A 400 -11.66 13.43 -7.10
C ILE A 400 -12.77 14.32 -6.52
N ALA A 401 -12.58 14.91 -5.33
CA ALA A 401 -13.53 15.85 -4.76
C ALA A 401 -13.83 17.04 -5.71
N GLY A 402 -12.80 17.48 -6.46
CA GLY A 402 -12.92 18.52 -7.47
C GLY A 402 -13.91 18.22 -8.61
N LEU A 403 -14.12 16.92 -8.94
CA LEU A 403 -15.12 16.51 -9.94
C LEU A 403 -16.57 16.72 -9.45
N ALA A 404 -16.78 16.71 -8.15
CA ALA A 404 -18.06 16.90 -7.50
C ALA A 404 -18.16 18.27 -6.80
N SER A 405 -17.36 19.25 -7.21
CA SER A 405 -17.33 20.61 -6.67
C SER A 405 -17.72 21.63 -7.74
N ALA A 406 -18.43 22.70 -7.33
CA ALA A 406 -18.90 23.75 -8.24
C ALA A 406 -17.73 24.53 -8.89
N ASP A 407 -16.72 24.92 -8.07
CA ASP A 407 -15.58 25.71 -8.52
C ASP A 407 -14.32 24.83 -8.76
N GLY A 408 -14.47 23.49 -8.74
CA GLY A 408 -13.34 22.57 -8.78
C GLY A 408 -12.46 22.69 -7.53
N VAL A 409 -11.28 22.07 -7.58
CA VAL A 409 -10.29 22.11 -6.49
C VAL A 409 -8.91 22.46 -7.04
N GLU A 410 -8.21 23.35 -6.37
CA GLU A 410 -6.80 23.67 -6.62
C GLU A 410 -5.94 23.02 -5.54
N LEU A 411 -4.93 22.23 -5.93
CA LEU A 411 -3.97 21.59 -5.04
C LEU A 411 -2.68 22.40 -4.98
N ASP A 412 -2.04 22.46 -3.83
CA ASP A 412 -0.72 23.09 -3.66
C ASP A 412 0.36 22.38 -4.49
N THR A 413 0.29 21.04 -4.60
CA THR A 413 1.16 20.23 -5.46
C THR A 413 0.50 18.92 -5.85
N THR A 414 0.86 18.38 -7.02
CA THR A 414 0.50 17.05 -7.49
C THR A 414 1.69 16.10 -7.58
N GLU A 415 2.91 16.58 -7.33
CA GLU A 415 4.15 15.81 -7.44
C GLU A 415 4.13 14.50 -6.64
N PRO A 416 3.62 14.47 -5.38
CA PRO A 416 3.61 13.24 -4.59
C PRO A 416 2.80 12.09 -5.19
N ILE A 417 1.89 12.38 -6.14
CA ILE A 417 1.09 11.34 -6.81
C ILE A 417 1.99 10.33 -7.55
N ALA A 418 3.13 10.79 -8.09
CA ALA A 418 4.08 9.95 -8.82
C ALA A 418 4.69 8.81 -7.97
N THR A 419 4.68 8.92 -6.65
CA THR A 419 5.21 7.87 -5.75
C THR A 419 4.43 6.56 -5.85
N SER A 420 3.12 6.64 -6.19
CA SER A 420 2.24 5.46 -6.22
C SER A 420 1.32 5.36 -7.43
N PHE A 421 1.12 6.45 -8.19
CA PHE A 421 0.22 6.46 -9.35
C PHE A 421 0.66 7.52 -10.38
N PRO A 422 1.78 7.30 -11.10
CA PRO A 422 2.40 8.34 -11.94
C PRO A 422 1.49 8.93 -13.01
N ASN A 423 0.57 8.14 -13.58
CA ASN A 423 -0.34 8.57 -14.66
C ASN A 423 -1.76 8.90 -14.18
N PHE A 424 -1.99 9.12 -12.87
CA PHE A 424 -3.33 9.35 -12.29
C PHE A 424 -4.09 10.48 -12.99
N MET A 425 -3.49 11.66 -13.11
CA MET A 425 -4.15 12.83 -13.71
C MET A 425 -4.47 12.63 -15.20
N ALA A 426 -3.60 11.92 -15.93
CA ALA A 426 -3.83 11.59 -17.32
C ALA A 426 -5.00 10.62 -17.48
N LEU A 427 -5.02 9.54 -16.69
CA LEU A 427 -6.07 8.53 -16.70
C LEU A 427 -7.43 9.12 -16.25
N LEU A 428 -7.42 10.02 -15.25
CA LEU A 428 -8.62 10.72 -14.81
C LEU A 428 -9.19 11.60 -15.92
N SER A 429 -8.31 12.30 -16.64
CA SER A 429 -8.73 13.14 -17.77
C SER A 429 -9.24 12.33 -18.96
N GLU A 430 -8.74 11.11 -19.16
CA GLU A 430 -9.20 10.18 -20.18
C GLU A 430 -10.59 9.62 -19.84
N ALA A 431 -10.79 9.17 -18.61
CA ALA A 431 -12.03 8.58 -18.14
C ALA A 431 -13.20 9.59 -18.10
N ALA A 432 -12.92 10.88 -17.90
CA ALA A 432 -13.91 11.94 -17.78
C ALA A 432 -14.14 12.74 -19.08
N ARG A 433 -13.85 12.14 -20.25
CA ARG A 433 -14.16 12.66 -21.59
C ARG A 433 -15.50 12.14 -22.06
#